data_d2de529ac4747a9a22e21e0ba108c17a
#
_entry.id   d2de529ac4747a9a22e21e0ba108c17a
#
_cell.length_a   1.000
_cell.length_b   1.000
_cell.length_c   1.000
_cell.angle_alpha   90.00
_cell.angle_beta   90.00
_cell.angle_gamma   90.00
#
_symmetry.space_group_name_H-M   'P 1'
#
loop_
_entity.id
_entity.type
_entity.pdbx_description
1 polymer ?
#
loop_
_entity_poly.entity_id
_entity_poly.type
_entity_poly.pdbx_seq_one_letter_code
_entity_poly.pdbx_strand_id
1 'polypeptide(L)'
;MSLLFVPLRLQYQASIMENNKNKMPTIASLKELTELLQSTEYKTLGDHVVTSDYMAFTDCSPFFQAIIAANAPIRMECMRVAIVKQGSCCPVVNSRPYACEPGDMIFINWGSVLDDDSFAPDTRFEGFALTEEYLRQLFGLDIPTMLKNPGLCFKVHLSEKESKVYKCYLDTIMSLSKLPTGDKNKALNALFVAALNFAEMLYDQDFVALQKNWSLGKQQTEAFIQLVNQKAHTEHELSFYASTLCMSNHHLSMVVKRETGETAKTWIDRATISAIQAELRYSNKTLTQLANEFNFPSLSSFCKFFKRHIGLSPRQYRAEI
;
A
#
# COMPACT_ATOMS: atom_id res chain seq x y z
N MET A 1 31.51 12.05 36.91
CA MET A 1 30.84 10.77 36.60
C MET A 1 29.46 11.11 36.03
N SER A 2 29.38 11.23 34.74
CA SER A 2 28.14 11.57 34.02
C SER A 2 27.66 10.27 33.35
N LEU A 3 26.65 9.64 33.93
CA LEU A 3 25.98 8.47 33.36
C LEU A 3 25.14 8.96 32.16
N LEU A 4 25.62 8.63 30.99
CA LEU A 4 24.88 8.74 29.72
C LEU A 4 23.56 7.96 29.79
N PHE A 5 22.46 8.66 29.95
CA PHE A 5 21.13 8.13 29.65
C PHE A 5 21.04 7.91 28.14
N VAL A 6 21.33 6.71 27.68
CA VAL A 6 20.94 6.28 26.33
C VAL A 6 19.44 6.04 26.42
N PRO A 7 18.60 6.76 25.64
CA PRO A 7 17.16 6.54 25.69
C PRO A 7 16.85 5.07 25.40
N LEU A 8 16.00 4.46 26.17
CA LEU A 8 15.47 3.08 25.99
C LEU A 8 15.02 2.82 24.53
N ARG A 9 14.65 3.87 23.81
CA ARG A 9 14.30 3.89 22.40
C ARG A 9 15.42 3.40 21.48
N LEU A 10 16.69 3.72 21.76
CA LEU A 10 17.85 3.28 20.96
C LEU A 10 18.24 1.82 21.29
N GLN A 11 18.03 1.37 22.51
CA GLN A 11 18.28 -0.04 22.89
C GLN A 11 17.24 -0.98 22.26
N TYR A 12 15.96 -0.56 22.19
CA TYR A 12 14.91 -1.33 21.54
C TYR A 12 15.11 -1.36 20.01
N GLN A 13 15.50 -0.25 19.39
CA GLN A 13 15.89 -0.20 17.99
C GLN A 13 17.10 -1.08 17.67
N ALA A 14 18.11 -1.11 18.51
CA ALA A 14 19.31 -1.96 18.32
C ALA A 14 18.97 -3.45 18.44
N SER A 15 18.14 -3.84 19.41
CA SER A 15 17.68 -5.23 19.59
C SER A 15 16.83 -5.76 18.44
N ILE A 16 16.01 -4.89 17.81
CA ILE A 16 15.20 -5.25 16.63
C ILE A 16 16.07 -5.29 15.38
N MET A 17 17.06 -4.39 15.23
CA MET A 17 17.95 -4.35 14.06
C MET A 17 18.91 -5.55 13.97
N GLU A 18 19.37 -6.12 15.08
CA GLU A 18 20.24 -7.30 15.07
C GLU A 18 19.53 -8.59 14.63
N ASN A 19 18.20 -8.69 14.86
CA ASN A 19 17.41 -9.88 14.50
C ASN A 19 16.86 -9.87 13.06
N ASN A 20 16.94 -8.75 12.32
CA ASN A 20 16.17 -8.55 11.09
C ASN A 20 16.97 -8.59 9.78
N LYS A 21 18.27 -8.88 9.78
CA LYS A 21 19.11 -8.85 8.54
C LYS A 21 18.73 -9.86 7.45
N ASN A 22 17.79 -10.78 7.70
CA ASN A 22 17.33 -11.79 6.73
C ASN A 22 15.81 -12.05 6.75
N LYS A 23 14.98 -11.14 7.28
CA LYS A 23 13.52 -11.32 7.27
C LYS A 23 12.89 -10.76 6.01
N MET A 24 11.98 -11.56 5.41
CA MET A 24 11.01 -11.13 4.41
C MET A 24 10.21 -9.91 4.89
N PRO A 25 9.67 -9.09 3.94
CA PRO A 25 8.79 -7.97 4.32
C PRO A 25 7.71 -8.45 5.28
N THR A 26 7.72 -7.92 6.47
CA THR A 26 6.71 -8.21 7.47
C THR A 26 5.41 -7.53 7.03
N ILE A 27 4.31 -8.26 7.10
CA ILE A 27 3.00 -7.74 6.74
C ILE A 27 2.42 -7.09 7.99
N ALA A 28 2.18 -5.79 7.92
CA ALA A 28 1.47 -5.09 8.97
C ALA A 28 -0.05 -5.25 8.75
N SER A 29 -0.64 -6.28 9.32
CA SER A 29 -2.08 -6.44 9.38
C SER A 29 -2.71 -5.45 10.37
N LEU A 30 -3.98 -5.08 10.18
CA LEU A 30 -4.70 -4.29 11.19
C LEU A 30 -4.77 -5.02 12.54
N LYS A 31 -4.75 -6.35 12.54
CA LYS A 31 -4.74 -7.16 13.77
C LYS A 31 -3.43 -6.96 14.54
N GLU A 32 -2.28 -7.07 13.87
CA GLU A 32 -0.97 -6.82 14.50
C GLU A 32 -0.85 -5.38 14.97
N LEU A 33 -1.38 -4.41 14.20
CA LEU A 33 -1.45 -3.01 14.60
C LEU A 33 -2.31 -2.81 15.84
N THR A 34 -3.43 -3.54 15.96
CA THR A 34 -4.30 -3.49 17.13
C THR A 34 -3.59 -4.01 18.38
N GLU A 35 -2.88 -5.13 18.26
CA GLU A 35 -2.12 -5.72 19.34
C GLU A 35 -0.99 -4.79 19.83
N LEU A 36 -0.28 -4.15 18.90
CA LEU A 36 0.75 -3.16 19.21
C LEU A 36 0.17 -1.91 19.90
N LEU A 37 -0.95 -1.40 19.44
CA LEU A 37 -1.62 -0.23 20.03
C LEU A 37 -2.19 -0.49 21.42
N GLN A 38 -2.52 -1.73 21.75
CA GLN A 38 -2.96 -2.12 23.09
C GLN A 38 -1.79 -2.24 24.08
N SER A 39 -0.55 -2.31 23.59
CA SER A 39 0.63 -2.32 24.46
C SER A 39 0.82 -0.96 25.14
N THR A 40 1.35 -0.98 26.37
CA THR A 40 1.41 0.20 27.27
C THR A 40 2.28 1.33 26.73
N GLU A 41 3.20 1.04 25.82
CA GLU A 41 4.16 2.00 25.27
C GLU A 41 3.56 2.99 24.27
N TYR A 42 2.41 2.67 23.66
CA TYR A 42 1.78 3.46 22.58
C TYR A 42 0.49 4.21 22.99
N LYS A 43 0.17 4.23 24.29
CA LYS A 43 -1.02 4.93 24.83
C LYS A 43 -1.01 6.46 24.65
N THR A 44 0.13 7.04 24.28
CA THR A 44 0.31 8.49 24.05
C THR A 44 0.08 8.90 22.61
N LEU A 45 -0.41 7.99 21.76
CA LEU A 45 -0.79 8.30 20.40
C LEU A 45 -2.05 9.16 20.40
N GLY A 46 -2.13 10.08 19.42
CA GLY A 46 -3.31 10.88 19.18
C GLY A 46 -4.59 10.06 19.09
N ASP A 47 -5.67 10.74 18.93
CA ASP A 47 -6.98 10.12 18.89
C ASP A 47 -7.11 9.10 17.75
N HIS A 48 -7.43 7.86 18.04
CA HIS A 48 -7.52 6.78 17.06
C HIS A 48 -8.62 5.77 17.39
N VAL A 49 -9.07 5.07 16.37
CA VAL A 49 -9.97 3.92 16.45
C VAL A 49 -9.39 2.81 15.59
N VAL A 50 -9.32 1.59 16.11
CA VAL A 50 -8.88 0.41 15.38
C VAL A 50 -9.87 -0.73 15.58
N THR A 51 -10.26 -1.37 14.49
CA THR A 51 -11.13 -2.55 14.41
C THR A 51 -10.48 -3.62 13.54
N SER A 52 -11.16 -4.75 13.34
CA SER A 52 -10.74 -5.75 12.35
C SER A 52 -10.76 -5.23 10.91
N ASP A 53 -11.62 -4.26 10.61
CA ASP A 53 -12.00 -3.84 9.27
C ASP A 53 -11.35 -2.53 8.85
N TYR A 54 -11.17 -1.61 9.81
CA TYR A 54 -10.62 -0.30 9.57
C TYR A 54 -9.85 0.27 10.76
N MET A 55 -8.99 1.21 10.45
CA MET A 55 -8.33 2.13 11.39
C MET A 55 -8.60 3.56 10.95
N ALA A 56 -8.87 4.46 11.91
CA ALA A 56 -8.93 5.90 11.68
C ALA A 56 -8.13 6.63 12.77
N PHE A 57 -7.46 7.73 12.42
CA PHE A 57 -6.54 8.41 13.33
C PHE A 57 -6.40 9.90 12.99
N THR A 58 -6.11 10.71 13.99
CA THR A 58 -5.88 12.16 13.85
C THR A 58 -4.44 12.58 14.08
N ASP A 59 -3.62 11.73 14.72
CA ASP A 59 -2.17 11.94 14.90
C ASP A 59 -1.45 10.63 15.23
N CYS A 60 -1.00 9.93 14.21
CA CYS A 60 -0.32 8.64 14.39
C CYS A 60 1.16 8.64 13.98
N SER A 61 1.78 9.78 13.80
CA SER A 61 3.14 9.88 13.26
C SER A 61 4.20 9.09 14.03
N PRO A 62 4.28 9.18 15.38
CA PRO A 62 5.30 8.44 16.12
C PRO A 62 5.16 6.93 15.99
N PHE A 63 3.93 6.46 15.88
CA PHE A 63 3.61 5.05 15.74
C PHE A 63 3.98 4.49 14.36
N PHE A 64 3.61 5.21 13.27
CA PHE A 64 4.00 4.81 11.93
C PHE A 64 5.51 4.83 11.74
N GLN A 65 6.19 5.86 12.24
CA GLN A 65 7.65 5.92 12.22
C GLN A 65 8.28 4.71 12.90
N ALA A 66 7.78 4.31 14.08
CA ALA A 66 8.30 3.16 14.81
C ALA A 66 8.06 1.84 14.06
N ILE A 67 6.86 1.64 13.48
CA ILE A 67 6.53 0.44 12.71
C ILE A 67 7.39 0.34 11.44
N ILE A 68 7.51 1.42 10.69
CA ILE A 68 8.29 1.43 9.45
C ILE A 68 9.76 1.19 9.77
N ALA A 69 10.32 1.89 10.76
CA ALA A 69 11.71 1.70 11.18
C ALA A 69 12.02 0.27 11.66
N ALA A 70 11.02 -0.39 12.27
CA ALA A 70 11.19 -1.75 12.78
C ALA A 70 11.02 -2.85 11.72
N ASN A 71 10.24 -2.60 10.66
CA ASN A 71 9.72 -3.64 9.79
C ASN A 71 9.91 -3.39 8.30
N ALA A 72 10.50 -2.25 7.87
CA ALA A 72 10.69 -1.99 6.43
C ALA A 72 11.64 -3.03 5.78
N PRO A 73 11.36 -3.46 4.55
CA PRO A 73 10.18 -3.12 3.75
C PRO A 73 8.91 -3.82 4.23
N ILE A 74 7.78 -3.06 4.29
CA ILE A 74 6.47 -3.55 4.76
C ILE A 74 5.54 -3.72 3.57
N ARG A 75 4.93 -4.89 3.43
CA ARG A 75 3.80 -5.08 2.51
C ARG A 75 2.52 -4.62 3.18
N MET A 76 1.78 -3.76 2.50
CA MET A 76 0.53 -3.21 3.00
C MET A 76 -0.63 -4.19 2.73
N GLU A 77 -1.29 -4.66 3.78
CA GLU A 77 -2.52 -5.48 3.68
C GLU A 77 -3.79 -4.63 3.53
N CYS A 78 -3.73 -3.37 3.93
CA CYS A 78 -4.85 -2.44 3.84
C CYS A 78 -4.51 -1.25 2.94
N MET A 79 -5.56 -0.70 2.30
CA MET A 79 -5.43 0.60 1.67
C MET A 79 -5.35 1.69 2.74
N ARG A 80 -4.70 2.79 2.43
CA ARG A 80 -4.54 3.94 3.33
C ARG A 80 -4.74 5.24 2.58
N VAL A 81 -5.41 6.15 3.25
CA VAL A 81 -5.46 7.58 2.87
C VAL A 81 -4.98 8.36 4.07
N ALA A 82 -3.96 9.18 3.87
CA ALA A 82 -3.42 10.04 4.92
C ALA A 82 -3.12 11.44 4.38
N ILE A 83 -3.36 12.46 5.19
CA ILE A 83 -2.97 13.84 4.90
C ILE A 83 -1.83 14.24 5.83
N VAL A 84 -0.79 14.85 5.27
CA VAL A 84 0.27 15.49 6.05
C VAL A 84 -0.25 16.79 6.63
N LYS A 85 -0.22 16.91 7.95
CA LYS A 85 -0.69 18.10 8.69
C LYS A 85 0.46 19.03 9.03
N GLN A 86 1.63 18.46 9.31
CA GLN A 86 2.81 19.18 9.75
C GLN A 86 4.06 18.39 9.36
N GLY A 87 5.20 19.08 9.23
CA GLY A 87 6.47 18.47 8.88
C GLY A 87 6.54 18.04 7.41
N SER A 88 7.42 17.11 7.10
CA SER A 88 7.57 16.54 5.76
C SER A 88 7.96 15.07 5.83
N CYS A 89 7.65 14.33 4.77
CA CYS A 89 8.08 12.94 4.63
C CYS A 89 8.31 12.60 3.15
N CYS A 90 9.03 11.52 2.91
CA CYS A 90 9.26 11.01 1.57
C CYS A 90 9.14 9.48 1.55
N PRO A 91 7.90 8.93 1.74
CA PRO A 91 7.70 7.50 1.67
C PRO A 91 8.14 6.96 0.31
N VAL A 92 8.88 5.85 0.35
CA VAL A 92 9.24 5.10 -0.85
C VAL A 92 8.25 3.94 -0.96
N VAL A 93 7.33 4.04 -1.92
CA VAL A 93 6.29 3.03 -2.15
C VAL A 93 6.54 2.36 -3.50
N ASN A 94 6.66 1.03 -3.49
CA ASN A 94 6.99 0.25 -4.69
C ASN A 94 8.25 0.79 -5.40
N SER A 95 9.29 1.10 -4.62
CA SER A 95 10.56 1.68 -5.08
C SER A 95 10.44 3.09 -5.69
N ARG A 96 9.33 3.79 -5.47
CA ARG A 96 9.11 5.16 -5.96
C ARG A 96 8.97 6.14 -4.79
N PRO A 97 9.80 7.19 -4.71
CA PRO A 97 9.70 8.19 -3.66
C PRO A 97 8.51 9.16 -3.90
N TYR A 98 7.81 9.52 -2.83
CA TYR A 98 6.72 10.49 -2.81
C TYR A 98 7.03 11.57 -1.78
N ALA A 99 7.69 12.65 -2.21
CA ALA A 99 7.93 13.79 -1.34
C ALA A 99 6.61 14.47 -0.97
N CYS A 100 6.28 14.47 0.31
CA CYS A 100 5.02 15.01 0.86
C CYS A 100 5.30 16.16 1.83
N GLU A 101 4.45 17.17 1.74
CA GLU A 101 4.44 18.38 2.59
C GLU A 101 3.03 18.63 3.15
N PRO A 102 2.84 19.57 4.09
CA PRO A 102 1.53 19.86 4.65
C PRO A 102 0.49 20.20 3.57
N GLY A 103 -0.67 19.54 3.66
CA GLY A 103 -1.74 19.64 2.67
C GLY A 103 -1.70 18.53 1.62
N ASP A 104 -0.63 17.74 1.55
CA ASP A 104 -0.58 16.59 0.64
C ASP A 104 -1.36 15.42 1.23
N MET A 105 -2.29 14.89 0.43
CA MET A 105 -2.94 13.60 0.63
C MET A 105 -2.16 12.52 -0.11
N ILE A 106 -1.79 11.47 0.59
CA ILE A 106 -1.22 10.27 0.00
C ILE A 106 -2.21 9.11 0.11
N PHE A 107 -2.40 8.44 -1.01
CA PHE A 107 -3.16 7.20 -1.12
C PHE A 107 -2.20 6.05 -1.40
N ILE A 108 -2.29 4.98 -0.62
CA ILE A 108 -1.50 3.76 -0.79
C ILE A 108 -2.47 2.58 -0.76
N ASN A 109 -2.59 1.87 -1.88
CA ASN A 109 -3.48 0.71 -1.97
C ASN A 109 -2.85 -0.54 -1.34
N TRP A 110 -3.69 -1.55 -1.01
CA TRP A 110 -3.21 -2.85 -0.57
C TRP A 110 -2.25 -3.46 -1.60
N GLY A 111 -1.38 -4.34 -1.16
CA GLY A 111 -0.38 -4.96 -2.01
C GLY A 111 0.84 -4.09 -2.30
N SER A 112 0.80 -2.78 -1.98
CA SER A 112 1.97 -1.91 -2.05
C SER A 112 3.05 -2.37 -1.07
N VAL A 113 4.30 -2.18 -1.45
CA VAL A 113 5.45 -2.33 -0.55
C VAL A 113 5.92 -0.95 -0.15
N LEU A 114 5.91 -0.67 1.15
CA LEU A 114 6.49 0.52 1.73
C LEU A 114 7.93 0.17 2.12
N ASP A 115 8.87 0.74 1.39
CA ASP A 115 10.31 0.62 1.68
C ASP A 115 10.71 1.59 2.80
N ASP A 116 11.99 1.81 2.99
CA ASP A 116 12.50 2.77 3.96
C ASP A 116 11.90 4.16 3.76
N ASP A 117 11.83 4.94 4.85
CA ASP A 117 11.11 6.18 4.85
C ASP A 117 11.85 7.28 5.62
N SER A 118 11.89 8.45 5.03
CA SER A 118 12.39 9.66 5.68
C SER A 118 11.22 10.51 6.19
N PHE A 119 10.89 10.34 7.48
CA PHE A 119 9.99 11.25 8.18
C PHE A 119 10.77 12.30 8.95
N ALA A 120 10.44 13.56 8.77
CA ALA A 120 10.89 14.58 9.72
C ALA A 120 10.31 14.27 11.12
N PRO A 121 11.07 14.53 12.20
CA PRO A 121 10.62 14.17 13.56
C PRO A 121 9.31 14.82 14.01
N ASP A 122 8.96 15.93 13.39
CA ASP A 122 7.74 16.70 13.63
C ASP A 122 6.60 16.37 12.68
N THR A 123 6.77 15.38 11.80
CA THR A 123 5.73 14.99 10.84
C THR A 123 4.48 14.48 11.57
N ARG A 124 3.32 14.96 11.17
CA ARG A 124 2.00 14.60 11.68
C ARG A 124 1.05 14.26 10.54
N PHE A 125 0.32 13.16 10.71
CA PHE A 125 -0.67 12.68 9.75
C PHE A 125 -2.05 12.55 10.39
N GLU A 126 -3.07 12.70 9.58
CA GLU A 126 -4.43 12.27 9.89
C GLU A 126 -4.97 11.44 8.72
N GLY A 127 -5.78 10.41 9.01
CA GLY A 127 -6.28 9.56 7.96
C GLY A 127 -6.99 8.31 8.43
N PHE A 128 -7.17 7.40 7.48
CA PHE A 128 -7.76 6.08 7.75
C PHE A 128 -7.13 4.99 6.87
N ALA A 129 -7.32 3.76 7.30
CA ALA A 129 -6.95 2.56 6.57
C ALA A 129 -8.10 1.57 6.59
N LEU A 130 -8.32 0.84 5.48
CA LEU A 130 -9.37 -0.16 5.33
C LEU A 130 -8.78 -1.46 4.80
N THR A 131 -9.25 -2.60 5.32
CA THR A 131 -8.88 -3.91 4.78
C THR A 131 -9.48 -4.12 3.38
N GLU A 132 -8.85 -4.95 2.56
CA GLU A 132 -9.38 -5.33 1.25
C GLU A 132 -10.77 -6.00 1.39
N GLU A 133 -10.94 -6.85 2.40
CA GLU A 133 -12.21 -7.53 2.65
C GLU A 133 -13.34 -6.52 2.94
N TYR A 134 -13.07 -5.55 3.79
CA TYR A 134 -14.05 -4.52 4.11
C TYR A 134 -14.38 -3.64 2.90
N LEU A 135 -13.39 -3.29 2.07
CA LEU A 135 -13.62 -2.57 0.82
C LEU A 135 -14.52 -3.34 -0.15
N ARG A 136 -14.33 -4.64 -0.26
CA ARG A 136 -15.22 -5.50 -1.07
C ARG A 136 -16.65 -5.55 -0.52
N GLN A 137 -16.81 -5.52 0.80
CA GLN A 137 -18.15 -5.42 1.42
C GLN A 137 -18.80 -4.05 1.14
N LEU A 138 -18.02 -2.96 1.19
CA LEU A 138 -18.53 -1.60 0.96
C LEU A 138 -19.03 -1.40 -0.48
N PHE A 139 -18.29 -1.86 -1.46
CA PHE A 139 -18.53 -1.55 -2.88
C PHE A 139 -19.14 -2.71 -3.67
N GLY A 140 -19.09 -3.95 -3.16
CA GLY A 140 -19.56 -5.12 -3.89
C GLY A 140 -18.85 -5.28 -5.23
N LEU A 141 -19.61 -5.21 -6.32
CA LEU A 141 -19.08 -5.30 -7.69
C LEU A 141 -18.65 -3.94 -8.28
N ASP A 142 -19.08 -2.84 -7.69
CA ASP A 142 -18.81 -1.48 -8.20
C ASP A 142 -17.64 -0.80 -7.46
N ILE A 143 -16.52 -1.48 -7.47
CA ILE A 143 -15.30 -1.01 -6.82
C ILE A 143 -14.71 0.18 -7.61
N PRO A 144 -14.40 1.32 -6.97
CA PRO A 144 -13.69 2.44 -7.57
C PRO A 144 -12.44 2.02 -8.36
N THR A 145 -12.17 2.72 -9.47
CA THR A 145 -11.07 2.35 -10.38
C THR A 145 -9.71 2.38 -9.69
N MET A 146 -9.48 3.38 -8.82
CA MET A 146 -8.24 3.47 -8.04
C MET A 146 -8.04 2.27 -7.10
N LEU A 147 -9.11 1.66 -6.61
CA LEU A 147 -9.05 0.49 -5.73
C LEU A 147 -8.86 -0.83 -6.50
N LYS A 148 -9.16 -0.88 -7.80
CA LYS A 148 -8.96 -2.08 -8.64
C LYS A 148 -7.49 -2.40 -8.92
N ASN A 149 -6.59 -1.48 -8.61
CA ASN A 149 -5.16 -1.61 -8.89
C ASN A 149 -4.38 -1.87 -7.59
N PRO A 150 -4.13 -3.13 -7.18
CA PRO A 150 -3.24 -3.43 -6.06
C PRO A 150 -1.87 -2.77 -6.29
N GLY A 151 -1.31 -2.19 -5.25
CA GLY A 151 -0.04 -1.48 -5.35
C GLY A 151 -0.13 -0.06 -5.95
N LEU A 152 -1.32 0.46 -6.27
CA LEU A 152 -1.46 1.87 -6.67
C LEU A 152 -1.08 2.78 -5.50
N CYS A 153 -0.22 3.74 -5.79
CA CYS A 153 0.10 4.83 -4.88
C CYS A 153 0.07 6.15 -5.66
N PHE A 154 -0.55 7.17 -5.09
CA PHE A 154 -0.54 8.52 -5.65
C PHE A 154 -0.57 9.58 -4.54
N LYS A 155 -0.18 10.77 -4.90
CA LYS A 155 -0.18 11.96 -4.04
C LYS A 155 -0.92 13.09 -4.73
N VAL A 156 -1.75 13.81 -3.98
CA VAL A 156 -2.49 15.00 -4.43
C VAL A 156 -2.31 16.11 -3.40
N HIS A 157 -2.04 17.33 -3.85
CA HIS A 157 -2.05 18.49 -2.98
C HIS A 157 -3.47 19.05 -2.86
N LEU A 158 -4.02 19.08 -1.65
CA LEU A 158 -5.38 19.52 -1.39
C LEU A 158 -5.45 21.05 -1.24
N SER A 159 -6.42 21.66 -1.91
CA SER A 159 -6.81 23.03 -1.59
C SER A 159 -7.40 23.11 -0.17
N GLU A 160 -7.48 24.31 0.40
CA GLU A 160 -8.10 24.52 1.72
C GLU A 160 -9.55 23.99 1.80
N LYS A 161 -10.31 24.10 0.70
CA LYS A 161 -11.69 23.61 0.64
C LYS A 161 -11.74 22.08 0.66
N GLU A 162 -10.90 21.42 -0.12
CA GLU A 162 -10.79 19.97 -0.17
C GLU A 162 -10.29 19.40 1.16
N SER A 163 -9.29 20.02 1.78
CA SER A 163 -8.83 19.66 3.11
C SER A 163 -9.95 19.74 4.16
N LYS A 164 -10.80 20.78 4.11
CA LYS A 164 -11.96 20.89 4.99
C LYS A 164 -12.97 19.77 4.76
N VAL A 165 -13.26 19.42 3.51
CA VAL A 165 -14.18 18.33 3.17
C VAL A 165 -13.65 17.00 3.71
N TYR A 166 -12.39 16.69 3.43
CA TYR A 166 -11.76 15.47 3.93
C TYR A 166 -11.80 15.39 5.47
N LYS A 167 -11.46 16.51 6.13
CA LYS A 167 -11.49 16.59 7.59
C LYS A 167 -12.90 16.33 8.15
N CYS A 168 -13.96 16.86 7.52
CA CYS A 168 -15.34 16.57 7.92
C CYS A 168 -15.66 15.07 7.85
N TYR A 169 -15.22 14.36 6.80
CA TYR A 169 -15.38 12.90 6.73
C TYR A 169 -14.63 12.22 7.89
N LEU A 170 -13.37 12.53 8.10
CA LEU A 170 -12.56 11.90 9.13
C LEU A 170 -13.10 12.16 10.53
N ASP A 171 -13.41 13.42 10.88
CA ASP A 171 -13.96 13.79 12.19
C ASP A 171 -15.31 13.08 12.47
N THR A 172 -16.14 12.93 11.42
CA THR A 172 -17.42 12.23 11.53
C THR A 172 -17.22 10.72 11.69
N ILE A 173 -16.29 10.10 10.93
CA ILE A 173 -15.93 8.69 11.08
C ILE A 173 -15.41 8.44 12.50
N MET A 174 -14.49 9.26 12.99
CA MET A 174 -13.92 9.14 14.34
C MET A 174 -15.01 9.25 15.41
N SER A 175 -15.86 10.26 15.32
CA SER A 175 -16.95 10.49 16.29
C SER A 175 -17.95 9.35 16.29
N LEU A 176 -18.41 8.92 15.12
CA LEU A 176 -19.38 7.83 14.98
C LEU A 176 -18.80 6.49 15.44
N SER A 177 -17.53 6.23 15.17
CA SER A 177 -16.84 5.00 15.59
C SER A 177 -16.82 4.83 17.12
N LYS A 178 -16.80 5.92 17.86
CA LYS A 178 -16.75 5.94 19.34
C LYS A 178 -18.11 5.88 20.02
N LEU A 179 -19.21 6.01 19.28
CA LEU A 179 -20.54 5.91 19.88
C LEU A 179 -20.73 4.51 20.50
N PRO A 180 -21.20 4.44 21.75
CA PRO A 180 -21.32 3.18 22.48
C PRO A 180 -22.53 2.33 22.07
N THR A 181 -23.49 2.89 21.32
CA THR A 181 -24.80 2.28 21.08
C THR A 181 -25.20 2.32 19.60
N GLY A 182 -26.01 1.32 19.20
CA GLY A 182 -26.68 1.25 17.90
C GLY A 182 -25.87 0.56 16.79
N ASP A 183 -26.58 0.17 15.75
CA ASP A 183 -25.96 -0.31 14.49
C ASP A 183 -25.43 0.89 13.69
N LYS A 184 -24.21 1.30 14.02
CA LYS A 184 -23.51 2.39 13.35
C LYS A 184 -22.86 1.97 12.02
N ASN A 185 -22.85 0.67 11.71
CA ASN A 185 -22.13 0.15 10.56
C ASN A 185 -22.64 0.71 9.23
N LYS A 186 -23.95 0.83 9.06
CA LYS A 186 -24.54 1.43 7.85
C LYS A 186 -24.07 2.87 7.62
N ALA A 187 -24.03 3.66 8.69
CA ALA A 187 -23.59 5.06 8.59
C ALA A 187 -22.07 5.15 8.35
N LEU A 188 -21.27 4.34 9.03
CA LEU A 188 -19.81 4.24 8.79
C LEU A 188 -19.52 3.81 7.37
N ASN A 189 -20.22 2.78 6.86
CA ASN A 189 -20.07 2.32 5.49
C ASN A 189 -20.33 3.45 4.48
N ALA A 190 -21.42 4.19 4.66
CA ALA A 190 -21.74 5.33 3.79
C ALA A 190 -20.68 6.44 3.83
N LEU A 191 -20.11 6.72 5.01
CA LEU A 191 -19.06 7.71 5.18
C LEU A 191 -17.74 7.27 4.50
N PHE A 192 -17.33 6.01 4.66
CA PHE A 192 -16.14 5.50 3.98
C PHE A 192 -16.32 5.49 2.47
N VAL A 193 -17.50 5.08 1.96
CA VAL A 193 -17.80 5.15 0.53
C VAL A 193 -17.71 6.59 0.03
N ALA A 194 -18.29 7.56 0.73
CA ALA A 194 -18.22 8.96 0.36
C ALA A 194 -16.79 9.51 0.37
N ALA A 195 -16.00 9.19 1.41
CA ALA A 195 -14.61 9.62 1.52
C ALA A 195 -13.73 9.03 0.42
N LEU A 196 -13.96 7.77 0.03
CA LEU A 196 -13.22 7.12 -1.04
C LEU A 196 -13.61 7.62 -2.43
N ASN A 197 -14.89 7.86 -2.68
CA ASN A 197 -15.33 8.50 -3.93
C ASN A 197 -14.79 9.93 -4.05
N PHE A 198 -14.67 10.64 -2.93
CA PHE A 198 -14.00 11.94 -2.92
C PHE A 198 -12.50 11.83 -3.28
N ALA A 199 -11.79 10.83 -2.73
CA ALA A 199 -10.41 10.57 -3.08
C ALA A 199 -10.24 10.17 -4.56
N GLU A 200 -11.17 9.38 -5.12
CA GLU A 200 -11.18 9.03 -6.55
C GLU A 200 -11.40 10.27 -7.44
N MET A 201 -12.32 11.15 -7.06
CA MET A 201 -12.54 12.40 -7.76
C MET A 201 -11.26 13.26 -7.82
N LEU A 202 -10.51 13.34 -6.72
CA LEU A 202 -9.24 14.05 -6.67
C LEU A 202 -8.16 13.38 -7.52
N TYR A 203 -8.11 12.05 -7.47
CA TYR A 203 -7.22 11.26 -8.32
C TYR A 203 -7.47 11.52 -9.80
N ASP A 204 -8.72 11.48 -10.24
CA ASP A 204 -9.09 11.70 -11.64
C ASP A 204 -8.75 13.12 -12.11
N GLN A 205 -8.97 14.14 -11.26
CA GLN A 205 -8.63 15.53 -11.57
C GLN A 205 -7.11 15.73 -11.74
N ASP A 206 -6.33 15.23 -10.80
CA ASP A 206 -4.87 15.35 -10.84
C ASP A 206 -4.27 14.47 -11.95
N PHE A 207 -4.78 13.27 -12.13
CA PHE A 207 -4.33 12.37 -13.20
C PHE A 207 -4.53 12.99 -14.59
N VAL A 208 -5.68 13.61 -14.84
CA VAL A 208 -5.97 14.31 -16.11
C VAL A 208 -5.09 15.57 -16.26
N ALA A 209 -4.89 16.34 -15.19
CA ALA A 209 -4.05 17.54 -15.22
C ALA A 209 -2.57 17.19 -15.44
N LEU A 210 -2.08 16.14 -14.78
CA LEU A 210 -0.71 15.66 -14.91
C LEU A 210 -0.45 15.02 -16.30
N GLN A 211 -1.42 14.29 -16.86
CA GLN A 211 -1.27 13.69 -18.18
C GLN A 211 -1.00 14.74 -19.27
N LYS A 212 -1.59 15.93 -19.17
CA LYS A 212 -1.36 17.01 -20.15
C LYS A 212 0.11 17.45 -20.22
N ASN A 213 0.87 17.27 -19.15
CA ASN A 213 2.26 17.71 -19.04
C ASN A 213 3.26 16.52 -19.10
N TRP A 214 2.79 15.30 -19.28
CA TRP A 214 3.67 14.15 -19.33
C TRP A 214 4.39 14.05 -20.67
N SER A 215 5.68 13.74 -20.62
CA SER A 215 6.40 13.31 -21.80
C SER A 215 5.73 12.05 -22.40
N LEU A 216 5.86 11.85 -23.69
CA LEU A 216 5.35 10.63 -24.34
C LEU A 216 5.88 9.36 -23.65
N GLY A 217 7.15 9.36 -23.23
CA GLY A 217 7.75 8.24 -22.50
C GLY A 217 7.06 7.97 -21.17
N LYS A 218 6.72 9.02 -20.43
CA LYS A 218 5.99 8.88 -19.15
C LYS A 218 4.58 8.35 -19.37
N GLN A 219 3.86 8.84 -20.38
CA GLN A 219 2.53 8.32 -20.74
C GLN A 219 2.57 6.84 -21.11
N GLN A 220 3.54 6.44 -21.93
CA GLN A 220 3.74 5.04 -22.33
C GLN A 220 4.08 4.14 -21.14
N THR A 221 4.91 4.63 -20.23
CA THR A 221 5.27 3.90 -19.00
C THR A 221 4.09 3.72 -18.07
N GLU A 222 3.28 4.75 -17.84
CA GLU A 222 2.09 4.63 -16.99
C GLU A 222 1.04 3.71 -17.61
N ALA A 223 0.81 3.79 -18.92
CA ALA A 223 -0.06 2.84 -19.64
C ALA A 223 0.43 1.39 -19.49
N PHE A 224 1.74 1.17 -19.55
CA PHE A 224 2.34 -0.14 -19.30
C PHE A 224 2.11 -0.59 -17.86
N ILE A 225 2.35 0.24 -16.86
CA ILE A 225 2.17 -0.10 -15.43
C ILE A 225 0.69 -0.43 -15.15
N GLN A 226 -0.25 0.35 -15.69
CA GLN A 226 -1.68 0.05 -15.56
C GLN A 226 -2.04 -1.30 -16.18
N LEU A 227 -1.53 -1.60 -17.36
CA LEU A 227 -1.77 -2.88 -18.04
C LEU A 227 -1.14 -4.04 -17.25
N VAL A 228 0.04 -3.86 -16.67
CA VAL A 228 0.68 -4.85 -15.79
C VAL A 228 -0.21 -5.15 -14.58
N ASN A 229 -0.70 -4.12 -13.89
CA ASN A 229 -1.58 -4.30 -12.73
C ASN A 229 -2.87 -5.07 -13.06
N GLN A 230 -3.38 -4.92 -14.28
CA GLN A 230 -4.59 -5.60 -14.74
C GLN A 230 -4.35 -7.04 -15.23
N LYS A 231 -3.18 -7.31 -15.81
CA LYS A 231 -2.94 -8.53 -16.60
C LYS A 231 -1.82 -9.42 -16.10
N ALA A 232 -0.95 -8.98 -15.19
CA ALA A 232 0.20 -9.75 -14.76
C ALA A 232 -0.15 -11.09 -14.06
N HIS A 233 -1.41 -11.28 -13.65
CA HIS A 233 -1.85 -12.56 -13.11
C HIS A 233 -1.96 -13.67 -14.18
N THR A 234 -2.16 -13.32 -15.46
CA THR A 234 -2.26 -14.28 -16.56
C THR A 234 -1.21 -14.09 -17.65
N GLU A 235 -0.67 -12.88 -17.78
CA GLU A 235 0.23 -12.48 -18.87
C GLU A 235 1.62 -12.14 -18.33
N HIS A 236 2.59 -13.00 -18.59
CA HIS A 236 3.93 -12.88 -18.02
C HIS A 236 4.99 -12.42 -19.02
N GLU A 237 4.65 -12.43 -20.32
CA GLU A 237 5.61 -12.11 -21.36
C GLU A 237 5.53 -10.64 -21.79
N LEU A 238 6.70 -10.00 -21.89
CA LEU A 238 6.80 -8.60 -22.31
C LEU A 238 6.14 -8.33 -23.67
N SER A 239 6.16 -9.31 -24.56
CA SER A 239 5.59 -9.20 -25.91
C SER A 239 4.08 -8.94 -25.89
N PHE A 240 3.35 -9.48 -24.93
CA PHE A 240 1.93 -9.19 -24.76
C PHE A 240 1.70 -7.69 -24.50
N TYR A 241 2.43 -7.12 -23.54
CA TYR A 241 2.31 -5.71 -23.16
C TYR A 241 2.73 -4.78 -24.30
N ALA A 242 3.84 -5.11 -24.94
CA ALA A 242 4.34 -4.33 -26.06
C ALA A 242 3.34 -4.32 -27.24
N SER A 243 2.80 -5.48 -27.61
CA SER A 243 1.80 -5.57 -28.70
C SER A 243 0.50 -4.84 -28.34
N THR A 244 0.01 -4.97 -27.11
CA THR A 244 -1.20 -4.29 -26.63
C THR A 244 -1.05 -2.76 -26.66
N LEU A 245 0.17 -2.27 -26.35
CA LEU A 245 0.48 -0.84 -26.37
C LEU A 245 0.96 -0.34 -27.74
N CYS A 246 0.87 -1.18 -28.80
CA CYS A 246 1.36 -0.85 -30.14
C CYS A 246 2.85 -0.43 -30.16
N MET A 247 3.68 -1.09 -29.37
CA MET A 247 5.12 -0.82 -29.23
C MET A 247 5.94 -2.07 -29.56
N SER A 248 7.21 -1.86 -29.95
CA SER A 248 8.17 -2.99 -29.98
C SER A 248 8.64 -3.34 -28.57
N ASN A 249 9.03 -4.61 -28.32
CA ASN A 249 9.60 -5.05 -27.05
C ASN A 249 10.80 -4.20 -26.63
N HIS A 250 11.66 -3.86 -27.60
CA HIS A 250 12.85 -3.05 -27.36
C HIS A 250 12.47 -1.61 -26.93
N HIS A 251 11.53 -0.99 -27.64
CA HIS A 251 11.08 0.37 -27.31
C HIS A 251 10.43 0.43 -25.94
N LEU A 252 9.50 -0.49 -25.62
CA LEU A 252 8.87 -0.57 -24.31
C LEU A 252 9.90 -0.77 -23.19
N SER A 253 10.85 -1.70 -23.36
CA SER A 253 11.93 -1.93 -22.39
C SER A 253 12.78 -0.69 -22.14
N MET A 254 13.14 0.02 -23.21
CA MET A 254 13.94 1.25 -23.11
C MET A 254 13.19 2.36 -22.38
N VAL A 255 11.94 2.59 -22.75
CA VAL A 255 11.11 3.66 -22.17
C VAL A 255 10.89 3.40 -20.70
N VAL A 256 10.42 2.21 -20.31
CA VAL A 256 10.17 1.85 -18.92
C VAL A 256 11.45 1.99 -18.09
N LYS A 257 12.58 1.46 -18.56
CA LYS A 257 13.85 1.56 -17.83
C LYS A 257 14.34 3.00 -17.66
N ARG A 258 14.14 3.84 -18.69
CA ARG A 258 14.51 5.26 -18.62
C ARG A 258 13.66 6.03 -17.61
N GLU A 259 12.35 5.80 -17.60
CA GLU A 259 11.41 6.56 -16.76
C GLU A 259 11.35 6.05 -15.30
N THR A 260 11.62 4.75 -15.07
CA THR A 260 11.48 4.13 -13.73
C THR A 260 12.80 3.66 -13.12
N GLY A 261 13.88 3.57 -13.90
CA GLY A 261 15.15 2.95 -13.49
C GLY A 261 15.15 1.43 -13.52
N GLU A 262 13.97 0.77 -13.63
CA GLU A 262 13.80 -0.69 -13.60
C GLU A 262 13.39 -1.26 -14.95
N THR A 263 13.65 -2.57 -15.15
CA THR A 263 13.25 -3.22 -16.40
C THR A 263 11.72 -3.49 -16.42
N ALA A 264 11.12 -3.48 -17.60
CA ALA A 264 9.72 -3.83 -17.76
C ALA A 264 9.41 -5.25 -17.22
N LYS A 265 10.34 -6.20 -17.40
CA LYS A 265 10.20 -7.57 -16.85
C LYS A 265 10.14 -7.57 -15.33
N THR A 266 10.92 -6.74 -14.65
CA THR A 266 10.88 -6.60 -13.17
C THR A 266 9.50 -6.16 -12.70
N TRP A 267 8.85 -5.23 -13.40
CA TRP A 267 7.49 -4.79 -13.10
C TRP A 267 6.46 -5.90 -13.24
N ILE A 268 6.53 -6.65 -14.36
CA ILE A 268 5.63 -7.80 -14.61
C ILE A 268 5.82 -8.86 -13.52
N ASP A 269 7.07 -9.26 -13.27
CA ASP A 269 7.38 -10.31 -12.29
C ASP A 269 6.94 -9.91 -10.88
N ARG A 270 7.15 -8.67 -10.48
CA ARG A 270 6.72 -8.13 -9.17
C ARG A 270 5.19 -8.19 -9.02
N ALA A 271 4.45 -7.72 -10.01
CA ALA A 271 2.99 -7.76 -9.99
C ALA A 271 2.45 -9.21 -9.93
N THR A 272 3.04 -10.11 -10.73
CA THR A 272 2.69 -11.53 -10.72
C THR A 272 2.94 -12.16 -9.34
N ILE A 273 4.12 -11.92 -8.75
CA ILE A 273 4.47 -12.44 -7.42
C ILE A 273 3.53 -11.89 -6.35
N SER A 274 3.21 -10.61 -6.39
CA SER A 274 2.27 -9.99 -5.45
C SER A 274 0.90 -10.65 -5.49
N ALA A 275 0.38 -10.90 -6.69
CA ALA A 275 -0.88 -11.58 -6.87
C ALA A 275 -0.84 -13.05 -6.38
N ILE A 276 0.24 -13.79 -6.68
CA ILE A 276 0.41 -15.17 -6.18
C ILE A 276 0.47 -15.20 -4.64
N GLN A 277 1.18 -14.28 -4.02
CA GLN A 277 1.28 -14.20 -2.56
C GLN A 277 -0.09 -13.95 -1.91
N ALA A 278 -0.90 -13.05 -2.50
CA ALA A 278 -2.26 -12.80 -2.04
C ALA A 278 -3.11 -14.07 -2.12
N GLU A 279 -3.09 -14.78 -3.26
CA GLU A 279 -3.83 -16.03 -3.40
C GLU A 279 -3.35 -17.15 -2.46
N LEU A 280 -2.05 -17.27 -2.25
CA LEU A 280 -1.49 -18.23 -1.30
C LEU A 280 -1.95 -17.97 0.13
N ARG A 281 -2.18 -16.71 0.48
CA ARG A 281 -2.59 -16.29 1.82
C ARG A 281 -4.09 -16.38 2.04
N TYR A 282 -4.89 -15.87 1.08
CA TYR A 282 -6.31 -15.66 1.29
C TYR A 282 -7.21 -16.68 0.61
N SER A 283 -6.65 -17.64 -0.13
CA SER A 283 -7.43 -18.70 -0.76
C SER A 283 -7.02 -20.09 -0.31
N ASN A 284 -8.02 -21.00 -0.31
CA ASN A 284 -7.80 -22.43 -0.07
C ASN A 284 -7.48 -23.22 -1.36
N LYS A 285 -7.16 -22.51 -2.47
CA LYS A 285 -6.85 -23.13 -3.75
C LYS A 285 -5.59 -23.98 -3.64
N THR A 286 -5.59 -25.14 -4.30
CA THR A 286 -4.39 -25.97 -4.42
C THR A 286 -3.34 -25.27 -5.28
N LEU A 287 -2.06 -25.65 -5.10
CA LEU A 287 -0.98 -25.07 -5.92
C LEU A 287 -1.16 -25.36 -7.43
N THR A 288 -1.80 -26.49 -7.77
CA THR A 288 -2.13 -26.82 -9.17
C THR A 288 -3.21 -25.89 -9.71
N GLN A 289 -4.23 -25.56 -8.91
CA GLN A 289 -5.25 -24.60 -9.30
C GLN A 289 -4.66 -23.22 -9.51
N LEU A 290 -3.78 -22.77 -8.61
CA LEU A 290 -3.09 -21.51 -8.76
C LEU A 290 -2.18 -21.47 -9.98
N ALA A 291 -1.41 -22.54 -10.23
CA ALA A 291 -0.58 -22.61 -11.44
C ALA A 291 -1.40 -22.46 -12.73
N ASN A 292 -2.59 -23.07 -12.78
CA ASN A 292 -3.50 -22.95 -13.92
C ASN A 292 -4.12 -21.53 -14.00
N GLU A 293 -4.59 -20.97 -12.89
CA GLU A 293 -5.20 -19.64 -12.83
C GLU A 293 -4.22 -18.53 -13.24
N PHE A 294 -2.98 -18.67 -12.79
CA PHE A 294 -1.89 -17.78 -13.17
C PHE A 294 -1.25 -18.15 -14.52
N ASN A 295 -1.90 -18.98 -15.31
CA ASN A 295 -1.49 -19.36 -16.67
C ASN A 295 -0.03 -19.85 -16.79
N PHE A 296 0.48 -20.57 -15.77
CA PHE A 296 1.79 -21.20 -15.87
C PHE A 296 1.70 -22.52 -16.64
N PRO A 297 2.69 -22.84 -17.51
CA PRO A 297 2.68 -24.06 -18.31
C PRO A 297 2.65 -25.35 -17.47
N SER A 298 3.10 -25.30 -16.22
CA SER A 298 3.07 -26.41 -15.29
C SER A 298 3.22 -25.96 -13.85
N LEU A 299 2.80 -26.81 -12.90
CA LEU A 299 3.06 -26.59 -11.47
C LEU A 299 4.56 -26.42 -11.17
N SER A 300 5.42 -27.15 -11.89
CA SER A 300 6.88 -27.03 -11.73
C SER A 300 7.38 -25.64 -12.12
N SER A 301 6.88 -25.08 -13.22
CA SER A 301 7.23 -23.72 -13.68
C SER A 301 6.76 -22.66 -12.67
N PHE A 302 5.54 -22.79 -12.17
CA PHE A 302 4.97 -21.97 -11.12
C PHE A 302 5.83 -21.97 -9.84
N CYS A 303 6.16 -23.18 -9.34
CA CYS A 303 6.97 -23.32 -8.14
C CYS A 303 8.39 -22.75 -8.32
N LYS A 304 9.02 -22.98 -9.47
CA LYS A 304 10.35 -22.43 -9.79
C LYS A 304 10.32 -20.90 -9.88
N PHE A 305 9.31 -20.34 -10.55
CA PHE A 305 9.13 -18.89 -10.64
C PHE A 305 9.00 -18.28 -9.26
N PHE A 306 8.07 -18.77 -8.44
CA PHE A 306 7.85 -18.25 -7.10
C PHE A 306 9.10 -18.35 -6.22
N LYS A 307 9.74 -19.55 -6.20
CA LYS A 307 10.95 -19.77 -5.39
C LYS A 307 12.10 -18.85 -5.81
N ARG A 308 12.25 -18.59 -7.11
CA ARG A 308 13.30 -17.69 -7.63
C ARG A 308 13.16 -16.26 -7.10
N HIS A 309 11.93 -15.77 -6.93
CA HIS A 309 11.66 -14.39 -6.53
C HIS A 309 11.51 -14.22 -5.00
N ILE A 310 11.02 -15.25 -4.30
CA ILE A 310 10.70 -15.19 -2.86
C ILE A 310 11.75 -15.94 -2.01
N GLY A 311 12.52 -16.86 -2.59
CA GLY A 311 13.46 -17.70 -1.87
C GLY A 311 12.83 -18.97 -1.28
N LEU A 312 11.52 -18.97 -1.00
CA LEU A 312 10.75 -20.10 -0.48
C LEU A 312 9.90 -20.75 -1.58
N SER A 313 9.63 -22.04 -1.44
CA SER A 313 8.61 -22.67 -2.28
C SER A 313 7.20 -22.17 -1.89
N PRO A 314 6.20 -22.18 -2.80
CA PRO A 314 4.83 -21.80 -2.48
C PRO A 314 4.24 -22.57 -1.29
N ARG A 315 4.61 -23.84 -1.14
CA ARG A 315 4.17 -24.68 -0.02
C ARG A 315 4.77 -24.23 1.31
N GLN A 316 6.07 -23.91 1.33
CA GLN A 316 6.74 -23.37 2.53
C GLN A 316 6.14 -22.00 2.89
N TYR A 317 6.01 -21.12 1.91
CA TYR A 317 5.40 -19.81 2.10
C TYR A 317 4.01 -19.89 2.72
N ARG A 318 3.13 -20.79 2.20
CA ARG A 318 1.79 -21.01 2.76
C ARG A 318 1.80 -21.59 4.18
N ALA A 319 2.83 -22.33 4.56
CA ALA A 319 2.94 -22.94 5.90
C ALA A 319 3.48 -21.94 6.96
N GLU A 320 4.09 -20.83 6.52
CA GLU A 320 4.64 -19.78 7.38
C GLU A 320 3.66 -18.65 7.66
N ILE A 321 2.53 -18.63 6.95
CA ILE A 321 1.43 -17.65 7.13
C ILE A 321 0.28 -18.31 7.88
#